data_11e836a846fe8a94ed8228c76a32f2c4
#
_entry.id   11e836a846fe8a94ed8228c76a32f2c4
#
_cell.length_a   1.000
_cell.length_b   1.000
_cell.length_c   1.000
_cell.angle_alpha   90.00
_cell.angle_beta   90.00
_cell.angle_gamma   90.00
#
_symmetry.space_group_name_H-M   'P 1'
#
loop_
_entity.id
_entity.type
_entity.pdbx_description
1 polymer ?
#
loop_
_entity_poly.entity_id
_entity_poly.type
_entity_poly.pdbx_seq_one_letter_code
_entity_poly.pdbx_strand_id
1 'polypeptide(L)'
;PVVRMIYSCTSDGKVLLKNKPMKQQSDFAWTAEISLPSTVKGHYVTIIAEAQYANGEISKKTASFLYEDQQQPIVTDKDWNNLLGNPTHTGLVEDTLVAPRLAWTTNVGSNIYMSAPVVSEGFVYVASLDENETGKASITKIEAATGQIVWKSPLKSSVRNSIAIDGGLVFAQDVQGIVYAIDTKNGAIVWQKDLKIGVTPALNDGLVAKDGIVYAGTGYQLTAFKGQTGEIIWQNKDWGRGEGCVATLTLSEDNVLIGSRHWGALFGNNAETGKMLWQDWDKDLRFRAATPAAWGDVMYVTSANSLLMVENKTGRILIRKKLNYGVEVASTPLVTKDAIIFGTSNNGVVALDKETLEEKWHFKTREAMILSAPYQGNHPNT
;
A
#
# COMPACT_ATOMS: atom_id res chain seq x y z
N PRO A 1 -23.66 -4.17 15.88
CA PRO A 1 -22.29 -4.37 16.36
C PRO A 1 -22.09 -5.80 16.86
N VAL A 2 -20.85 -6.29 16.84
CA VAL A 2 -20.45 -7.56 17.44
C VAL A 2 -20.36 -7.35 18.95
N VAL A 3 -21.10 -8.18 19.71
CA VAL A 3 -21.14 -8.10 21.18
C VAL A 3 -20.24 -9.13 21.85
N ARG A 4 -19.91 -10.20 21.15
CA ARG A 4 -19.04 -11.27 21.66
C ARG A 4 -18.36 -11.99 20.50
N MET A 5 -17.09 -12.37 20.70
CA MET A 5 -16.42 -13.33 19.85
C MET A 5 -15.84 -14.47 20.67
N ILE A 6 -16.00 -15.67 20.13
CA ILE A 6 -15.41 -16.89 20.67
C ILE A 6 -14.67 -17.65 19.57
N TYR A 7 -13.76 -18.53 19.95
CA TYR A 7 -13.10 -19.42 19.02
C TYR A 7 -13.06 -20.85 19.53
N SER A 8 -12.95 -21.77 18.61
CA SER A 8 -12.70 -23.18 18.85
C SER A 8 -11.53 -23.66 17.97
N CYS A 9 -10.74 -24.58 18.46
CA CYS A 9 -9.66 -25.19 17.71
C CYS A 9 -9.86 -26.70 17.59
N THR A 10 -9.61 -27.24 16.41
CA THR A 10 -9.61 -28.69 16.17
C THR A 10 -8.35 -29.08 15.39
N SER A 11 -7.90 -30.33 15.56
CA SER A 11 -6.87 -30.94 14.72
C SER A 11 -7.27 -32.38 14.44
N ASP A 12 -7.25 -32.80 13.18
CA ASP A 12 -7.64 -34.14 12.73
C ASP A 12 -9.00 -34.59 13.27
N GLY A 13 -9.98 -33.67 13.31
CA GLY A 13 -11.32 -33.92 13.84
C GLY A 13 -11.44 -33.95 15.36
N LYS A 14 -10.32 -33.83 16.10
CA LYS A 14 -10.33 -33.75 17.56
C LYS A 14 -10.42 -32.31 18.02
N VAL A 15 -11.30 -32.04 18.98
CA VAL A 15 -11.45 -30.72 19.59
C VAL A 15 -10.30 -30.47 20.57
N LEU A 16 -9.50 -29.45 20.33
CA LEU A 16 -8.40 -29.02 21.22
C LEU A 16 -8.90 -27.96 22.21
N LEU A 17 -9.62 -26.96 21.70
CA LEU A 17 -10.22 -25.89 22.47
C LEU A 17 -11.66 -25.66 21.98
N LYS A 18 -12.58 -25.35 22.88
CA LYS A 18 -14.00 -25.12 22.56
C LYS A 18 -14.50 -23.84 23.19
N ASN A 19 -15.14 -23.00 22.38
CA ASN A 19 -15.88 -21.80 22.80
C ASN A 19 -15.07 -20.87 23.73
N LYS A 20 -13.78 -20.67 23.45
CA LYS A 20 -12.92 -19.78 24.22
C LYS A 20 -13.22 -18.33 23.85
N PRO A 21 -13.27 -17.40 24.81
CA PRO A 21 -13.52 -16.00 24.51
C PRO A 21 -12.33 -15.36 23.82
N MET A 22 -12.62 -14.44 22.90
CA MET A 22 -11.64 -13.52 22.35
C MET A 22 -11.72 -12.18 23.07
N LYS A 23 -10.62 -11.45 23.12
CA LYS A 23 -10.54 -10.10 23.70
C LYS A 23 -10.70 -9.07 22.61
N GLN A 24 -11.62 -8.14 22.79
CA GLN A 24 -11.74 -6.99 21.90
C GLN A 24 -10.56 -6.05 22.10
N GLN A 25 -9.89 -5.69 21.02
CA GLN A 25 -8.80 -4.73 21.03
C GLN A 25 -9.17 -3.39 20.41
N SER A 26 -10.10 -3.41 19.45
CA SER A 26 -10.68 -2.21 18.84
C SER A 26 -12.09 -2.53 18.35
N ASP A 27 -12.80 -1.55 17.80
CA ASP A 27 -14.16 -1.75 17.28
C ASP A 27 -14.26 -2.84 16.21
N PHE A 28 -13.14 -3.12 15.52
CA PHE A 28 -13.09 -4.07 14.42
C PHE A 28 -12.11 -5.24 14.63
N ALA A 29 -11.40 -5.28 15.75
CA ALA A 29 -10.38 -6.29 16.00
C ALA A 29 -10.60 -7.05 17.32
N TRP A 30 -10.54 -8.37 17.22
CA TRP A 30 -10.61 -9.30 18.34
C TRP A 30 -9.42 -10.26 18.27
N THR A 31 -8.81 -10.53 19.40
CA THR A 31 -7.62 -11.38 19.49
C THR A 31 -7.76 -12.46 20.55
N ALA A 32 -7.00 -13.52 20.36
CA ALA A 32 -6.80 -14.55 21.37
C ALA A 32 -5.40 -15.12 21.23
N GLU A 33 -4.75 -15.40 22.34
CA GLU A 33 -3.54 -16.20 22.37
C GLU A 33 -3.93 -17.67 22.49
N ILE A 34 -3.38 -18.50 21.61
CA ILE A 34 -3.70 -19.92 21.53
C ILE A 34 -2.44 -20.72 21.78
N SER A 35 -2.37 -21.40 22.91
CA SER A 35 -1.32 -22.39 23.15
C SER A 35 -1.80 -23.74 22.64
N LEU A 36 -1.09 -24.27 21.64
CA LEU A 36 -1.36 -25.58 21.06
C LEU A 36 -0.45 -26.64 21.71
N PRO A 37 -0.97 -27.85 21.99
CA PRO A 37 -0.15 -28.92 22.51
C PRO A 37 0.85 -29.41 21.44
N SER A 38 2.04 -29.79 21.87
CA SER A 38 3.09 -30.35 20.97
C SER A 38 2.66 -31.61 20.22
N THR A 39 1.63 -32.31 20.73
CA THR A 39 1.08 -33.53 20.11
C THR A 39 0.37 -33.24 18.77
N VAL A 40 0.03 -32.01 18.44
CA VAL A 40 -0.58 -31.65 17.15
C VAL A 40 0.41 -31.02 16.18
N LYS A 41 1.69 -31.03 16.51
CA LYS A 41 2.77 -30.59 15.64
C LYS A 41 2.85 -31.48 14.40
N GLY A 42 3.03 -30.90 13.23
CA GLY A 42 2.97 -31.59 11.93
C GLY A 42 1.55 -31.90 11.43
N HIS A 43 0.53 -31.44 12.15
CA HIS A 43 -0.87 -31.62 11.77
C HIS A 43 -1.57 -30.30 11.43
N TYR A 44 -2.60 -30.38 10.61
CA TYR A 44 -3.44 -29.22 10.35
C TYR A 44 -4.28 -28.87 11.58
N VAL A 45 -4.20 -27.62 11.98
CA VAL A 45 -5.07 -27.03 13.01
C VAL A 45 -6.09 -26.13 12.35
N THR A 46 -7.35 -26.35 12.67
CA THR A 46 -8.47 -25.54 12.20
C THR A 46 -8.99 -24.70 13.33
N ILE A 47 -9.04 -23.38 13.12
CA ILE A 47 -9.65 -22.42 14.02
C ILE A 47 -10.99 -22.01 13.45
N ILE A 48 -12.02 -22.05 14.27
CA ILE A 48 -13.36 -21.55 13.96
C ILE A 48 -13.61 -20.36 14.88
N ALA A 49 -13.68 -19.17 14.32
CA ALA A 49 -14.11 -17.95 15.01
C ALA A 49 -15.61 -17.73 14.81
N GLU A 50 -16.31 -17.40 15.88
CA GLU A 50 -17.74 -17.15 15.90
C GLU A 50 -18.00 -15.76 16.48
N ALA A 51 -18.62 -14.88 15.69
CA ALA A 51 -19.06 -13.57 16.08
C ALA A 51 -20.56 -13.60 16.39
N GLN A 52 -20.94 -13.10 17.57
CA GLN A 52 -22.32 -12.91 17.98
C GLN A 52 -22.67 -11.44 17.91
N TYR A 53 -23.71 -11.11 17.16
CA TYR A 53 -24.19 -9.75 16.96
C TYR A 53 -25.30 -9.38 17.96
N ALA A 54 -25.48 -8.08 18.17
CA ALA A 54 -26.50 -7.55 19.08
C ALA A 54 -27.96 -7.92 18.67
N ASN A 55 -28.17 -8.21 17.37
CA ASN A 55 -29.46 -8.67 16.84
C ASN A 55 -29.68 -10.18 16.99
N GLY A 56 -28.76 -10.90 17.65
CA GLY A 56 -28.82 -12.35 17.85
C GLY A 56 -28.25 -13.19 16.68
N GLU A 57 -27.83 -12.56 15.58
CA GLU A 57 -27.19 -13.28 14.49
C GLU A 57 -25.81 -13.82 14.90
N ILE A 58 -25.41 -14.92 14.29
CA ILE A 58 -24.13 -15.57 14.48
C ILE A 58 -23.44 -15.72 13.13
N SER A 59 -22.22 -15.22 13.02
CA SER A 59 -21.35 -15.43 11.85
C SER A 59 -20.15 -16.28 12.24
N LYS A 60 -19.77 -17.22 11.37
CA LYS A 60 -18.61 -18.10 11.57
C LYS A 60 -17.61 -17.95 10.45
N LYS A 61 -16.33 -17.92 10.82
CA LYS A 61 -15.22 -17.99 9.90
C LYS A 61 -14.26 -19.09 10.34
N THR A 62 -13.72 -19.79 9.36
CA THR A 62 -12.81 -20.90 9.58
C THR A 62 -11.49 -20.63 8.89
N ALA A 63 -10.39 -20.87 9.58
CA ALA A 63 -9.05 -20.85 9.04
C ALA A 63 -8.32 -22.13 9.45
N SER A 64 -7.55 -22.71 8.53
CA SER A 64 -6.73 -23.90 8.81
C SER A 64 -5.29 -23.62 8.43
N PHE A 65 -4.35 -24.08 9.24
CA PHE A 65 -2.92 -23.96 9.00
C PHE A 65 -2.21 -25.22 9.49
N LEU A 66 -1.07 -25.53 8.90
CA LEU A 66 -0.20 -26.60 9.36
C LEU A 66 0.58 -26.10 10.58
N TYR A 67 0.45 -26.77 11.73
CA TYR A 67 1.20 -26.42 12.94
C TYR A 67 2.54 -27.13 12.92
N GLU A 68 3.58 -26.39 12.61
CA GLU A 68 4.95 -26.86 12.58
C GLU A 68 5.82 -26.09 13.58
N ASP A 69 7.01 -26.60 13.87
CA ASP A 69 8.04 -25.80 14.53
C ASP A 69 8.32 -24.57 13.70
N GLN A 70 8.67 -23.49 14.39
CA GLN A 70 9.20 -22.29 13.71
C GLN A 70 10.32 -22.74 12.77
N GLN A 71 9.97 -22.84 11.50
CA GLN A 71 10.99 -22.96 10.50
C GLN A 71 11.77 -21.65 10.46
N GLN A 72 12.99 -21.70 9.94
CA GLN A 72 13.87 -20.57 9.75
C GLN A 72 13.05 -19.31 9.38
N PRO A 73 13.26 -18.19 10.05
CA PRO A 73 12.54 -16.97 9.74
C PRO A 73 12.70 -16.68 8.25
N ILE A 74 11.59 -16.34 7.59
CA ILE A 74 11.64 -15.81 6.22
C ILE A 74 12.24 -14.41 6.37
N VAL A 75 13.56 -14.34 6.23
CA VAL A 75 14.26 -13.05 6.19
C VAL A 75 14.46 -12.73 4.72
N THR A 76 13.74 -11.73 4.25
CA THR A 76 14.10 -11.10 2.98
C THR A 76 15.20 -10.08 3.27
N ASP A 77 16.29 -10.14 2.54
CA ASP A 77 17.34 -9.12 2.52
C ASP A 77 17.03 -8.02 1.49
N LYS A 78 15.87 -8.12 0.83
CA LYS A 78 15.43 -7.17 -0.18
C LYS A 78 14.55 -6.10 0.43
N ASP A 79 14.90 -4.87 0.13
CA ASP A 79 14.11 -3.72 0.51
C ASP A 79 12.88 -3.54 -0.41
N TRP A 80 11.79 -3.13 0.21
CA TRP A 80 10.53 -2.72 -0.43
C TRP A 80 10.15 -1.36 0.14
N ASN A 81 10.93 -0.34 -0.21
CA ASN A 81 11.03 0.91 0.53
C ASN A 81 10.09 2.03 0.08
N ASN A 82 9.34 1.82 -0.99
CA ASN A 82 8.30 2.71 -1.49
C ASN A 82 7.06 1.90 -1.89
N LEU A 83 5.99 2.56 -2.33
CA LEU A 83 4.85 1.88 -2.95
C LEU A 83 5.34 0.99 -4.08
N LEU A 84 4.86 -0.25 -4.13
CA LEU A 84 5.31 -1.25 -5.11
C LEU A 84 6.84 -1.41 -5.19
N GLY A 85 7.51 -1.25 -4.05
CA GLY A 85 8.89 -1.62 -3.80
C GLY A 85 9.95 -0.60 -4.20
N ASN A 86 9.63 0.37 -5.05
CA ASN A 86 10.61 1.32 -5.55
C ASN A 86 9.95 2.66 -5.96
N PRO A 87 10.74 3.74 -6.16
CA PRO A 87 10.21 5.05 -6.52
C PRO A 87 9.48 5.12 -7.87
N THR A 88 9.78 4.19 -8.79
CA THR A 88 9.12 4.08 -10.09
C THR A 88 7.83 3.25 -10.05
N HIS A 89 7.55 2.59 -8.92
CA HIS A 89 6.36 1.78 -8.66
C HIS A 89 6.17 0.61 -9.64
N THR A 90 7.23 -0.04 -10.05
CA THR A 90 7.15 -1.15 -11.03
C THR A 90 6.56 -2.43 -10.45
N GLY A 91 6.59 -2.61 -9.13
CA GLY A 91 6.05 -3.81 -8.46
C GLY A 91 6.93 -5.05 -8.60
N LEU A 92 8.17 -4.90 -9.06
CA LEU A 92 9.12 -5.99 -9.23
C LEU A 92 10.06 -6.11 -8.04
N VAL A 93 10.31 -7.34 -7.61
CA VAL A 93 11.33 -7.68 -6.62
C VAL A 93 12.10 -8.91 -7.07
N GLU A 94 13.42 -8.84 -6.93
CA GLU A 94 14.30 -9.99 -7.15
C GLU A 94 14.32 -10.87 -5.89
N ASP A 95 13.24 -11.58 -5.65
CA ASP A 95 13.10 -12.51 -4.55
C ASP A 95 12.48 -13.82 -5.02
N THR A 96 12.75 -14.91 -4.32
CA THR A 96 12.19 -16.23 -4.64
C THR A 96 11.08 -16.54 -3.66
N LEU A 97 9.85 -16.56 -4.15
CA LEU A 97 8.71 -17.00 -3.35
C LEU A 97 8.78 -18.51 -3.15
N VAL A 98 9.09 -18.95 -1.95
CA VAL A 98 8.88 -20.33 -1.52
C VAL A 98 7.38 -20.50 -1.30
N ALA A 99 6.85 -21.73 -1.42
CA ALA A 99 5.42 -22.03 -1.27
C ALA A 99 4.77 -21.15 -0.17
N PRO A 100 3.76 -20.32 -0.52
CA PRO A 100 3.21 -19.35 0.39
C PRO A 100 2.51 -20.03 1.57
N ARG A 101 2.87 -19.62 2.77
CA ARG A 101 2.26 -20.06 4.02
C ARG A 101 2.15 -18.89 4.98
N LEU A 102 1.16 -18.93 5.84
CA LEU A 102 1.01 -17.95 6.90
C LEU A 102 2.15 -18.15 7.92
N ALA A 103 3.06 -17.17 7.99
CA ALA A 103 4.14 -17.16 8.96
C ALA A 103 3.68 -16.61 10.32
N TRP A 104 2.98 -15.48 10.30
CA TRP A 104 2.47 -14.81 11.49
C TRP A 104 1.34 -13.83 11.12
N THR A 105 0.63 -13.38 12.14
CA THR A 105 -0.31 -12.26 12.07
C THR A 105 -0.04 -11.30 13.21
N THR A 106 -0.12 -10.00 12.95
CA THR A 106 0.11 -8.97 13.96
C THR A 106 -1.03 -7.97 13.95
N ASN A 107 -1.57 -7.71 15.14
CA ASN A 107 -2.56 -6.66 15.32
C ASN A 107 -1.88 -5.36 15.76
N VAL A 108 -1.92 -4.35 14.89
CA VAL A 108 -1.33 -3.04 15.18
C VAL A 108 -2.24 -2.14 16.03
N GLY A 109 -3.43 -2.62 16.40
CA GLY A 109 -4.36 -1.91 17.29
C GLY A 109 -5.17 -0.80 16.65
N SER A 110 -5.10 -0.65 15.33
CA SER A 110 -5.88 0.29 14.54
C SER A 110 -6.04 -0.21 13.11
N ASN A 111 -6.94 0.38 12.34
CA ASN A 111 -7.17 -0.04 10.96
C ASN A 111 -6.00 0.35 10.05
N ILE A 112 -5.70 -0.52 9.09
CA ILE A 112 -4.81 -0.23 7.96
C ILE A 112 -5.71 -0.14 6.72
N TYR A 113 -5.68 1.01 6.04
CA TYR A 113 -6.52 1.23 4.86
C TYR A 113 -5.78 2.06 3.83
N MET A 114 -5.68 1.55 2.61
CA MET A 114 -4.98 2.16 1.46
C MET A 114 -3.48 2.45 1.70
N SER A 115 -2.93 2.13 2.85
CA SER A 115 -1.50 2.24 3.11
C SER A 115 -0.81 0.91 2.82
N ALA A 116 0.09 0.90 1.86
CA ALA A 116 0.90 -0.27 1.55
C ALA A 116 2.01 -0.42 2.60
N PRO A 117 2.28 -1.63 3.11
CA PRO A 117 3.46 -1.90 3.91
C PRO A 117 4.74 -1.62 3.12
N VAL A 118 5.76 -1.12 3.80
CA VAL A 118 7.12 -1.04 3.26
C VAL A 118 8.06 -1.91 4.09
N VAL A 119 9.12 -2.41 3.46
CA VAL A 119 10.08 -3.32 4.08
C VAL A 119 11.49 -2.76 3.93
N SER A 120 12.24 -2.77 4.99
CA SER A 120 13.67 -2.44 4.97
C SER A 120 14.40 -3.13 6.10
N GLU A 121 15.60 -3.62 5.82
CA GLU A 121 16.52 -4.25 6.80
C GLU A 121 15.86 -5.35 7.65
N GLY A 122 14.97 -6.16 7.05
CA GLY A 122 14.26 -7.25 7.75
C GLY A 122 13.09 -6.81 8.64
N PHE A 123 12.61 -5.58 8.50
CA PHE A 123 11.46 -5.05 9.22
C PHE A 123 10.36 -4.57 8.28
N VAL A 124 9.12 -4.80 8.69
CA VAL A 124 7.93 -4.31 8.03
C VAL A 124 7.43 -3.06 8.74
N TYR A 125 7.11 -2.04 7.99
CA TYR A 125 6.54 -0.80 8.52
C TYR A 125 5.15 -0.60 7.94
N VAL A 126 4.20 -0.30 8.81
CA VAL A 126 2.80 -0.05 8.44
C VAL A 126 2.29 1.23 9.06
N ALA A 127 1.49 1.95 8.31
CA ALA A 127 0.76 3.11 8.80
C ALA A 127 -0.68 2.74 9.13
N SER A 128 -1.26 3.39 10.13
CA SER A 128 -2.62 3.12 10.56
C SER A 128 -3.52 4.36 10.57
N LEU A 129 -4.82 4.10 10.50
CA LEU A 129 -5.88 5.08 10.59
C LEU A 129 -6.31 5.31 12.04
N ASP A 130 -6.88 6.48 12.26
CA ASP A 130 -7.63 6.82 13.46
C ASP A 130 -8.83 7.69 13.08
N GLU A 131 -9.85 7.07 12.53
CA GLU A 131 -11.04 7.77 12.02
C GLU A 131 -11.87 8.46 13.11
N ASN A 132 -11.69 8.04 14.35
CA ASN A 132 -12.42 8.59 15.50
C ASN A 132 -11.56 9.54 16.36
N GLU A 133 -10.39 9.96 15.87
CA GLU A 133 -9.45 10.84 16.58
C GLU A 133 -9.14 10.38 18.01
N THR A 134 -8.97 9.08 18.20
CA THR A 134 -8.74 8.45 19.50
C THR A 134 -7.27 8.42 19.91
N GLY A 135 -6.37 9.01 19.09
CA GLY A 135 -4.93 9.02 19.30
C GLY A 135 -4.25 7.68 18.94
N LYS A 136 -4.87 6.87 18.08
CA LYS A 136 -4.35 5.55 17.68
C LYS A 136 -3.63 5.52 16.34
N ALA A 137 -3.65 6.62 15.58
CA ALA A 137 -2.87 6.73 14.35
C ALA A 137 -1.38 6.57 14.66
N SER A 138 -0.69 5.75 13.91
CA SER A 138 0.72 5.45 14.17
C SER A 138 1.44 4.89 12.95
N ILE A 139 2.77 4.99 12.98
CA ILE A 139 3.64 4.09 12.23
C ILE A 139 4.08 2.97 13.19
N THR A 140 3.96 1.74 12.75
CA THR A 140 4.37 0.55 13.51
C THR A 140 5.48 -0.18 12.80
N LYS A 141 6.59 -0.46 13.50
CA LYS A 141 7.68 -1.31 13.04
C LYS A 141 7.48 -2.72 13.58
N ILE A 142 7.57 -3.70 12.70
CA ILE A 142 7.33 -5.12 12.98
C ILE A 142 8.53 -5.91 12.49
N GLU A 143 9.06 -6.82 13.28
CA GLU A 143 10.11 -7.73 12.85
C GLU A 143 9.54 -8.72 11.82
N ALA A 144 10.09 -8.76 10.62
CA ALA A 144 9.57 -9.58 9.51
C ALA A 144 9.63 -11.09 9.80
N ALA A 145 10.64 -11.51 10.56
CA ALA A 145 10.83 -12.93 10.92
C ALA A 145 9.77 -13.46 11.89
N THR A 146 9.32 -12.65 12.84
CA THR A 146 8.51 -13.10 13.99
C THR A 146 7.12 -12.48 14.05
N GLY A 147 6.90 -11.35 13.37
CA GLY A 147 5.70 -10.54 13.50
C GLY A 147 5.63 -9.73 14.80
N GLN A 148 6.70 -9.69 15.59
CA GLN A 148 6.72 -8.91 16.83
C GLN A 148 6.81 -7.42 16.55
N ILE A 149 5.99 -6.64 17.27
CA ILE A 149 6.07 -5.18 17.22
C ILE A 149 7.33 -4.73 17.96
N VAL A 150 8.21 -4.03 17.23
CA VAL A 150 9.44 -3.46 17.81
C VAL A 150 9.16 -2.11 18.46
N TRP A 151 8.44 -1.24 17.75
CA TRP A 151 7.99 0.05 18.26
C TRP A 151 6.74 0.56 17.53
N LYS A 152 6.07 1.52 18.15
CA LYS A 152 4.97 2.30 17.56
C LYS A 152 5.26 3.78 17.77
N SER A 153 5.19 4.55 16.70
CA SER A 153 5.32 6.00 16.72
C SER A 153 3.93 6.64 16.51
N PRO A 154 3.35 7.28 17.51
CA PRO A 154 2.03 7.90 17.39
C PRO A 154 2.09 9.13 16.48
N LEU A 155 1.04 9.32 15.66
CA LEU A 155 0.85 10.45 14.78
C LEU A 155 -0.37 11.26 15.21
N LYS A 156 -0.47 12.51 14.75
CA LYS A 156 -1.61 13.37 15.08
C LYS A 156 -2.90 12.94 14.41
N SER A 157 -2.82 12.38 13.20
CA SER A 157 -3.99 11.99 12.44
C SER A 157 -3.72 10.78 11.54
N SER A 158 -4.75 10.28 10.91
CA SER A 158 -4.74 9.11 10.04
C SER A 158 -3.75 9.25 8.88
N VAL A 159 -3.08 8.15 8.53
CA VAL A 159 -2.33 8.02 7.28
C VAL A 159 -3.12 7.11 6.34
N ARG A 160 -3.58 7.65 5.21
CA ARG A 160 -4.40 6.97 4.19
C ARG A 160 -3.69 6.75 2.88
N ASN A 161 -2.37 6.75 2.91
CA ASN A 161 -1.54 6.70 1.72
C ASN A 161 -0.28 5.90 1.96
N SER A 162 0.53 5.78 0.93
CA SER A 162 1.80 5.07 0.99
C SER A 162 2.82 5.85 1.83
N ILE A 163 3.56 5.12 2.62
CA ILE A 163 4.76 5.59 3.31
C ILE A 163 6.00 5.20 2.50
N ALA A 164 7.13 5.83 2.79
CA ALA A 164 8.40 5.53 2.15
C ALA A 164 9.53 5.46 3.16
N ILE A 165 10.60 4.72 2.84
CA ILE A 165 11.83 4.62 3.64
C ILE A 165 13.01 5.04 2.81
N ASP A 166 13.86 5.89 3.37
CA ASP A 166 15.14 6.23 2.79
C ASP A 166 16.08 6.78 3.87
N GLY A 167 17.39 6.48 3.77
CA GLY A 167 18.40 7.02 4.67
C GLY A 167 18.19 6.75 6.17
N GLY A 168 17.57 5.62 6.52
CA GLY A 168 17.28 5.24 7.92
C GLY A 168 16.06 5.95 8.54
N LEU A 169 15.22 6.59 7.72
CA LEU A 169 14.01 7.28 8.12
C LEU A 169 12.78 6.71 7.41
N VAL A 170 11.67 6.61 8.15
CA VAL A 170 10.34 6.38 7.58
C VAL A 170 9.66 7.73 7.40
N PHE A 171 9.16 7.98 6.21
CA PHE A 171 8.39 9.17 5.88
C PHE A 171 6.91 8.83 5.76
N ALA A 172 6.08 9.64 6.37
CA ALA A 172 4.62 9.53 6.32
C ALA A 172 3.98 10.91 6.20
N GLN A 173 2.80 10.97 5.59
CA GLN A 173 1.98 12.16 5.55
C GLN A 173 0.59 11.82 6.07
N ASP A 174 0.09 12.58 7.03
CA ASP A 174 -1.26 12.39 7.53
C ASP A 174 -2.31 13.19 6.74
N VAL A 175 -3.59 12.91 7.00
CA VAL A 175 -4.72 13.56 6.31
C VAL A 175 -4.89 15.04 6.66
N GLN A 176 -4.13 15.56 7.61
CA GLN A 176 -4.05 16.99 7.91
C GLN A 176 -2.94 17.69 7.13
N GLY A 177 -2.14 16.94 6.36
CA GLY A 177 -1.01 17.46 5.59
C GLY A 177 0.25 17.68 6.40
N ILE A 178 0.39 16.97 7.52
CA ILE A 178 1.63 16.96 8.27
C ILE A 178 2.51 15.84 7.72
N VAL A 179 3.71 16.19 7.31
CA VAL A 179 4.76 15.24 6.88
C VAL A 179 5.67 14.96 8.07
N TYR A 180 5.97 13.68 8.28
CA TYR A 180 6.81 13.19 9.36
C TYR A 180 8.03 12.46 8.81
N ALA A 181 9.15 12.59 9.50
CA ALA A 181 10.29 11.68 9.39
C ALA A 181 10.53 11.01 10.74
N ILE A 182 10.61 9.70 10.75
CA ILE A 182 10.65 8.87 11.95
C ILE A 182 11.89 7.98 11.85
N ASP A 183 12.73 7.99 12.86
CA ASP A 183 13.93 7.16 12.95
C ASP A 183 13.57 5.68 12.95
N THR A 184 14.14 4.91 12.02
CA THR A 184 13.85 3.47 11.87
C THR A 184 14.34 2.65 13.06
N LYS A 185 15.31 3.11 13.83
CA LYS A 185 15.90 2.37 14.95
C LYS A 185 15.01 2.40 16.19
N ASN A 186 14.47 3.58 16.53
CA ASN A 186 13.81 3.80 17.80
C ASN A 186 12.38 4.36 17.71
N GLY A 187 11.89 4.72 16.51
CA GLY A 187 10.55 5.27 16.29
C GLY A 187 10.40 6.73 16.73
N ALA A 188 11.48 7.44 17.04
CA ALA A 188 11.43 8.86 17.39
C ALA A 188 11.13 9.72 16.16
N ILE A 189 10.23 10.70 16.30
CA ILE A 189 10.02 11.70 15.27
C ILE A 189 11.22 12.62 15.21
N VAL A 190 11.99 12.55 14.13
CA VAL A 190 13.18 13.39 13.89
C VAL A 190 12.75 14.79 13.50
N TRP A 191 11.77 14.90 12.62
CA TRP A 191 11.13 16.15 12.27
C TRP A 191 9.68 15.94 11.81
N GLN A 192 8.90 17.01 11.89
CA GLN A 192 7.56 17.07 11.28
C GLN A 192 7.35 18.44 10.66
N LYS A 193 6.62 18.51 9.55
CA LYS A 193 6.28 19.74 8.83
C LYS A 193 4.81 19.78 8.50
N ASP A 194 4.13 20.80 9.00
CA ASP A 194 2.75 21.10 8.66
C ASP A 194 2.72 21.99 7.40
N LEU A 195 2.21 21.45 6.31
CA LEU A 195 2.14 22.12 5.02
C LEU A 195 0.96 23.12 4.90
N LYS A 196 0.17 23.28 5.98
CA LYS A 196 -0.92 24.25 6.08
C LYS A 196 -1.99 24.09 4.99
N ILE A 197 -2.29 22.88 4.60
CA ILE A 197 -3.29 22.60 3.54
C ILE A 197 -4.72 22.49 4.05
N GLY A 198 -4.91 22.52 5.37
CA GLY A 198 -6.19 22.24 6.00
C GLY A 198 -6.54 20.73 6.00
N VAL A 199 -7.59 20.38 6.73
CA VAL A 199 -8.08 18.99 6.77
C VAL A 199 -8.81 18.67 5.49
N THR A 200 -8.30 17.69 4.76
CA THR A 200 -8.99 17.11 3.60
C THR A 200 -9.14 15.62 3.83
N PRO A 201 -10.28 15.13 4.35
CA PRO A 201 -10.47 13.71 4.69
C PRO A 201 -10.27 12.74 3.52
N ALA A 202 -10.28 13.27 2.30
CA ALA A 202 -10.10 12.52 1.06
C ALA A 202 -8.66 12.52 0.53
N LEU A 203 -7.68 13.07 1.27
CA LEU A 203 -6.28 13.03 0.85
C LEU A 203 -5.75 11.59 0.89
N ASN A 204 -5.51 11.06 -0.28
CA ASN A 204 -4.84 9.78 -0.50
C ASN A 204 -3.43 9.99 -1.07
N ASP A 205 -2.88 11.18 -0.92
CA ASP A 205 -1.58 11.56 -1.46
C ASP A 205 -0.47 10.83 -0.71
N GLY A 206 0.26 9.97 -1.41
CA GLY A 206 1.40 9.25 -0.86
C GLY A 206 2.72 9.96 -1.12
N LEU A 207 3.74 9.50 -0.43
CA LEU A 207 5.10 9.98 -0.52
C LEU A 207 5.94 9.09 -1.43
N VAL A 208 6.98 9.67 -2.02
CA VAL A 208 8.10 8.92 -2.59
C VAL A 208 9.41 9.45 -2.01
N ALA A 209 10.33 8.56 -1.69
CA ALA A 209 11.64 8.92 -1.14
C ALA A 209 12.76 8.22 -1.92
N LYS A 210 13.83 8.95 -2.20
CA LYS A 210 15.02 8.44 -2.88
C LYS A 210 16.21 9.36 -2.65
N ASP A 211 17.37 8.77 -2.39
CA ASP A 211 18.68 9.45 -2.35
C ASP A 211 18.70 10.66 -1.40
N GLY A 212 18.09 10.54 -0.24
CA GLY A 212 18.03 11.57 0.79
C GLY A 212 17.01 12.67 0.55
N ILE A 213 16.16 12.54 -0.46
CA ILE A 213 15.08 13.48 -0.76
C ILE A 213 13.72 12.78 -0.60
N VAL A 214 12.78 13.46 0.06
CA VAL A 214 11.38 13.03 0.12
C VAL A 214 10.49 14.02 -0.59
N TYR A 215 9.62 13.52 -1.44
CA TYR A 215 8.65 14.29 -2.21
C TYR A 215 7.24 14.02 -1.68
N ALA A 216 6.55 15.08 -1.32
CA ALA A 216 5.19 15.03 -0.82
C ALA A 216 4.25 15.83 -1.72
N GLY A 217 3.17 15.21 -2.15
CA GLY A 217 2.05 15.88 -2.81
C GLY A 217 0.97 16.18 -1.78
N THR A 218 0.56 17.43 -1.66
CA THR A 218 -0.46 17.83 -0.70
C THR A 218 -1.46 18.75 -1.37
N GLY A 219 -2.58 18.20 -1.74
CA GLY A 219 -3.68 19.02 -2.27
C GLY A 219 -3.25 19.82 -3.50
N TYR A 220 -2.79 21.03 -3.30
CA TYR A 220 -2.48 21.99 -4.37
C TYR A 220 -1.00 22.22 -4.60
N GLN A 221 -0.14 21.50 -3.90
CA GLN A 221 1.29 21.76 -3.97
C GLN A 221 2.11 20.48 -3.92
N LEU A 222 3.28 20.54 -4.54
CA LEU A 222 4.36 19.59 -4.37
C LEU A 222 5.45 20.21 -3.51
N THR A 223 6.06 19.40 -2.66
CA THR A 223 7.18 19.85 -1.84
C THR A 223 8.25 18.77 -1.81
N ALA A 224 9.50 19.16 -2.03
CA ALA A 224 10.67 18.32 -1.79
C ALA A 224 11.39 18.76 -0.51
N PHE A 225 11.76 17.78 0.29
CA PHE A 225 12.48 18.00 1.54
C PHE A 225 13.82 17.26 1.55
N LYS A 226 14.81 17.82 2.21
CA LYS A 226 15.97 17.05 2.66
C LYS A 226 15.49 16.04 3.70
N GLY A 227 15.61 14.75 3.42
CA GLY A 227 15.08 13.68 4.27
C GLY A 227 15.55 13.77 5.71
N GLN A 228 16.84 14.03 5.93
CA GLN A 228 17.43 14.07 7.27
C GLN A 228 17.01 15.28 8.13
N THR A 229 16.69 16.41 7.53
CA THR A 229 16.46 17.66 8.26
C THR A 229 15.07 18.24 8.14
N GLY A 230 14.30 17.81 7.13
CA GLY A 230 13.00 18.40 6.79
C GLY A 230 13.11 19.82 6.23
N GLU A 231 14.31 20.25 5.82
CA GLU A 231 14.50 21.51 5.11
C GLU A 231 13.84 21.42 3.74
N ILE A 232 13.03 22.41 3.37
CA ILE A 232 12.39 22.47 2.05
C ILE A 232 13.46 22.82 1.02
N ILE A 233 13.64 21.93 0.04
CA ILE A 233 14.52 22.16 -1.11
C ILE A 233 13.79 23.06 -2.10
N TRP A 234 12.56 22.72 -2.44
CA TRP A 234 11.67 23.51 -3.27
C TRP A 234 10.20 23.21 -2.95
N GLN A 235 9.33 24.12 -3.32
CA GLN A 235 7.88 23.99 -3.24
C GLN A 235 7.25 24.53 -4.51
N ASN A 236 6.46 23.71 -5.20
CA ASN A 236 5.67 24.11 -6.36
C ASN A 236 4.21 24.22 -5.96
N LYS A 237 3.60 25.39 -6.21
CA LYS A 237 2.19 25.70 -5.97
C LYS A 237 1.41 25.94 -7.28
N ASP A 238 2.02 25.67 -8.43
CA ASP A 238 1.46 25.97 -9.75
C ASP A 238 0.43 24.92 -10.21
N TRP A 239 0.05 24.01 -9.34
CA TRP A 239 -0.93 22.97 -9.66
C TRP A 239 -2.35 23.49 -9.81
N GLY A 240 -2.53 24.76 -9.64
CA GLY A 240 -3.79 25.46 -9.84
C GLY A 240 -4.83 25.12 -8.77
N ARG A 241 -6.05 25.59 -9.00
CA ARG A 241 -7.20 25.32 -8.12
C ARG A 241 -7.82 23.98 -8.51
N GLY A 242 -8.07 23.10 -7.55
CA GLY A 242 -8.73 21.83 -7.81
C GLY A 242 -8.47 20.79 -6.71
N GLU A 243 -8.68 19.54 -7.01
CA GLU A 243 -8.65 18.44 -6.03
C GLU A 243 -7.23 18.00 -5.60
N GLY A 244 -6.19 18.61 -6.12
CA GLY A 244 -4.81 18.22 -5.83
C GLY A 244 -4.40 16.84 -6.38
N CYS A 245 -3.25 16.35 -5.96
CA CYS A 245 -2.83 14.98 -6.23
C CYS A 245 -3.68 14.01 -5.39
N VAL A 246 -4.13 12.95 -5.99
CA VAL A 246 -4.97 11.92 -5.32
C VAL A 246 -4.32 10.55 -5.31
N ALA A 247 -3.09 10.46 -5.81
CA ALA A 247 -2.30 9.23 -5.86
C ALA A 247 -0.90 9.46 -5.32
N THR A 248 -0.19 8.38 -5.01
CA THR A 248 1.22 8.47 -4.66
C THR A 248 2.03 9.04 -5.82
N LEU A 249 2.96 9.93 -5.53
CA LEU A 249 3.86 10.48 -6.53
C LEU A 249 4.81 9.40 -7.06
N THR A 250 5.05 9.39 -8.36
CA THR A 250 6.01 8.49 -9.00
C THR A 250 7.25 9.28 -9.39
N LEU A 251 8.42 8.81 -9.00
CA LEU A 251 9.70 9.36 -9.45
C LEU A 251 10.28 8.46 -10.53
N SER A 252 10.30 8.93 -11.77
CA SER A 252 10.86 8.19 -12.89
C SER A 252 12.40 8.17 -12.88
N GLU A 253 13.00 7.26 -13.63
CA GLU A 253 14.47 7.14 -13.74
C GLU A 253 15.12 8.39 -14.36
N ASP A 254 14.38 9.11 -15.18
CA ASP A 254 14.81 10.35 -15.85
C ASP A 254 14.45 11.62 -15.07
N ASN A 255 14.27 11.50 -13.74
CA ASN A 255 14.05 12.59 -12.79
C ASN A 255 12.77 13.42 -13.04
N VAL A 256 11.72 12.79 -13.55
CA VAL A 256 10.39 13.41 -13.61
C VAL A 256 9.56 12.93 -12.43
N LEU A 257 9.07 13.87 -11.63
CA LEU A 257 8.10 13.61 -10.57
C LEU A 257 6.70 13.72 -11.15
N ILE A 258 6.00 12.58 -11.18
CA ILE A 258 4.72 12.43 -11.86
C ILE A 258 3.60 12.31 -10.83
N GLY A 259 2.50 12.98 -11.09
CA GLY A 259 1.29 12.90 -10.27
C GLY A 259 0.02 12.91 -11.10
N SER A 260 -1.08 12.49 -10.49
CA SER A 260 -2.40 12.49 -11.12
C SER A 260 -3.43 13.17 -10.23
N ARG A 261 -4.45 13.76 -10.86
CA ARG A 261 -5.66 14.24 -10.21
C ARG A 261 -6.83 13.30 -10.48
N HIS A 262 -7.75 13.25 -9.56
CA HIS A 262 -8.96 12.44 -9.69
C HIS A 262 -9.71 12.72 -11.01
N TRP A 263 -9.84 13.99 -11.38
CA TRP A 263 -10.54 14.44 -12.56
C TRP A 263 -9.56 14.87 -13.66
N GLY A 264 -9.09 13.88 -14.41
CA GLY A 264 -8.56 14.10 -15.75
C GLY A 264 -7.22 14.78 -15.92
N ALA A 265 -6.42 15.00 -14.89
CA ALA A 265 -5.12 15.63 -15.06
C ALA A 265 -3.96 14.69 -14.69
N LEU A 266 -2.96 14.67 -15.57
CA LEU A 266 -1.60 14.19 -15.30
C LEU A 266 -0.65 15.38 -15.35
N PHE A 267 0.42 15.31 -14.59
CA PHE A 267 1.47 16.32 -14.64
C PHE A 267 2.82 15.71 -14.30
N GLY A 268 3.84 16.29 -14.90
CA GLY A 268 5.23 15.98 -14.65
C GLY A 268 6.00 17.24 -14.24
N ASN A 269 6.83 17.08 -13.21
CA ASN A 269 7.68 18.14 -12.69
C ASN A 269 9.13 17.66 -12.71
N ASN A 270 10.05 18.57 -12.94
CA ASN A 270 11.46 18.29 -12.72
C ASN A 270 11.70 18.03 -11.24
N ALA A 271 12.22 16.85 -10.87
CA ALA A 271 12.38 16.45 -9.49
C ALA A 271 13.42 17.29 -8.73
N GLU A 272 14.43 17.84 -9.40
CA GLU A 272 15.48 18.65 -8.77
C GLU A 272 15.01 20.07 -8.45
N THR A 273 14.21 20.67 -9.35
CA THR A 273 13.83 22.09 -9.26
C THR A 273 12.38 22.30 -8.87
N GLY A 274 11.55 21.28 -8.94
CA GLY A 274 10.10 21.36 -8.75
C GLY A 274 9.34 22.05 -9.90
N LYS A 275 10.04 22.52 -10.94
CA LYS A 275 9.41 23.21 -12.06
C LYS A 275 8.51 22.27 -12.84
N MET A 276 7.27 22.69 -13.10
CA MET A 276 6.36 21.96 -13.98
C MET A 276 6.94 21.89 -15.39
N LEU A 277 7.08 20.68 -15.91
CA LEU A 277 7.53 20.40 -17.27
C LEU A 277 6.33 20.37 -18.23
N TRP A 278 5.27 19.71 -17.78
CA TRP A 278 4.04 19.55 -18.56
C TRP A 278 2.85 19.28 -17.63
N GLN A 279 1.68 19.59 -18.14
CA GLN A 279 0.40 19.18 -17.58
C GLN A 279 -0.52 18.80 -18.73
N ASP A 280 -1.10 17.61 -18.66
CA ASP A 280 -2.14 17.17 -19.59
C ASP A 280 -3.49 17.15 -18.86
N TRP A 281 -4.49 17.68 -19.53
CA TRP A 281 -5.87 17.72 -19.04
C TRP A 281 -6.81 17.12 -20.09
N ASP A 282 -7.46 16.03 -19.72
CA ASP A 282 -8.50 15.41 -20.54
C ASP A 282 -9.73 15.11 -19.67
N LYS A 283 -10.87 15.77 -20.00
CA LYS A 283 -12.14 15.62 -19.28
C LYS A 283 -12.69 14.20 -19.25
N ASP A 284 -12.26 13.35 -20.16
CA ASP A 284 -12.71 11.96 -20.27
C ASP A 284 -11.86 11.00 -19.42
N LEU A 285 -10.78 11.49 -18.81
CA LEU A 285 -9.93 10.70 -17.94
C LEU A 285 -10.38 10.78 -16.47
N ARG A 286 -10.18 9.68 -15.76
CA ARG A 286 -10.49 9.51 -14.32
C ARG A 286 -9.43 8.63 -13.70
N PHE A 287 -8.58 9.19 -12.86
CA PHE A 287 -7.45 8.45 -12.30
C PHE A 287 -7.75 7.82 -10.94
N ARG A 288 -8.79 8.31 -10.24
CA ARG A 288 -9.09 7.85 -8.87
C ARG A 288 -7.84 7.97 -8.01
N ALA A 289 -7.41 6.88 -7.39
CA ALA A 289 -6.16 6.81 -6.63
C ALA A 289 -5.10 5.91 -7.32
N ALA A 290 -5.28 5.64 -8.63
CA ALA A 290 -4.30 4.86 -9.38
C ALA A 290 -3.01 5.67 -9.54
N THR A 291 -1.92 5.11 -9.05
CA THR A 291 -0.58 5.68 -9.17
C THR A 291 0.02 5.28 -10.52
N PRO A 292 0.61 6.21 -11.27
CA PRO A 292 1.40 5.85 -12.45
C PRO A 292 2.58 4.93 -12.09
N ALA A 293 2.89 3.96 -12.94
CA ALA A 293 4.09 3.13 -12.82
C ALA A 293 5.04 3.45 -13.99
N ALA A 294 6.26 3.86 -13.69
CA ALA A 294 7.25 4.27 -14.68
C ALA A 294 8.23 3.14 -15.01
N TRP A 295 8.59 3.03 -16.28
CA TRP A 295 9.59 2.10 -16.78
C TRP A 295 10.38 2.76 -17.92
N GLY A 296 11.67 3.01 -17.70
CA GLY A 296 12.48 3.76 -18.64
C GLY A 296 11.94 5.18 -18.86
N ASP A 297 11.67 5.53 -20.09
CA ASP A 297 11.20 6.86 -20.52
C ASP A 297 9.66 7.01 -20.58
N VAL A 298 8.92 5.96 -20.24
CA VAL A 298 7.46 5.94 -20.25
C VAL A 298 6.85 5.58 -18.90
N MET A 299 5.62 5.98 -18.70
CA MET A 299 4.77 5.52 -17.59
C MET A 299 3.48 4.88 -18.11
N TYR A 300 2.91 4.02 -17.27
CA TYR A 300 1.63 3.37 -17.50
C TYR A 300 0.67 3.76 -16.38
N VAL A 301 -0.54 4.14 -16.74
CA VAL A 301 -1.57 4.50 -15.77
C VAL A 301 -2.95 4.11 -16.26
N THR A 302 -3.76 3.57 -15.36
CA THR A 302 -5.16 3.24 -15.62
C THR A 302 -6.03 4.48 -15.45
N SER A 303 -7.01 4.66 -16.31
CA SER A 303 -7.95 5.77 -16.24
C SER A 303 -9.29 5.43 -16.86
N ALA A 304 -10.37 5.57 -16.11
CA ALA A 304 -11.74 5.26 -16.53
C ALA A 304 -11.86 3.83 -17.10
N ASN A 305 -11.88 3.70 -18.42
CA ASN A 305 -11.89 2.42 -19.13
C ASN A 305 -10.72 2.29 -20.11
N SER A 306 -9.58 2.88 -19.76
CA SER A 306 -8.40 2.90 -20.63
C SER A 306 -7.13 2.61 -19.82
N LEU A 307 -6.13 2.03 -20.48
CA LEU A 307 -4.75 2.07 -20.07
C LEU A 307 -4.01 3.06 -20.96
N LEU A 308 -3.25 3.95 -20.35
CA LEU A 308 -2.43 4.94 -21.04
C LEU A 308 -0.95 4.55 -20.95
N MET A 309 -0.24 4.73 -22.04
CA MET A 309 1.23 4.75 -22.11
C MET A 309 1.65 6.18 -22.44
N VAL A 310 2.41 6.81 -21.55
CA VAL A 310 2.72 8.25 -21.61
C VAL A 310 4.21 8.46 -21.49
N GLU A 311 4.76 9.34 -22.30
CA GLU A 311 6.17 9.73 -22.24
C GLU A 311 6.43 10.61 -21.00
N ASN A 312 7.40 10.22 -20.15
CA ASN A 312 7.63 10.88 -18.85
C ASN A 312 7.97 12.37 -18.98
N LYS A 313 8.84 12.73 -19.92
CA LYS A 313 9.39 14.11 -20.05
C LYS A 313 8.43 15.11 -20.66
N THR A 314 7.50 14.66 -21.47
CA THR A 314 6.63 15.55 -22.26
C THR A 314 5.14 15.44 -21.91
N GLY A 315 4.75 14.35 -21.24
CA GLY A 315 3.33 14.04 -21.00
C GLY A 315 2.58 13.54 -22.23
N ARG A 316 3.27 13.37 -23.36
CA ARG A 316 2.63 12.93 -24.60
C ARG A 316 2.07 11.51 -24.44
N ILE A 317 0.77 11.34 -24.65
CA ILE A 317 0.13 10.03 -24.68
C ILE A 317 0.55 9.32 -25.97
N LEU A 318 1.37 8.27 -25.83
CA LEU A 318 1.85 7.46 -26.94
C LEU A 318 0.79 6.46 -27.39
N ILE A 319 0.13 5.81 -26.43
CA ILE A 319 -0.95 4.86 -26.70
C ILE A 319 -2.07 5.10 -25.66
N ARG A 320 -3.31 5.13 -26.13
CA ARG A 320 -4.51 5.08 -25.32
C ARG A 320 -5.31 3.83 -25.68
N LYS A 321 -5.12 2.78 -24.92
CA LYS A 321 -5.85 1.51 -25.12
C LYS A 321 -7.18 1.58 -24.40
N LYS A 322 -8.26 1.68 -25.16
CA LYS A 322 -9.61 1.56 -24.63
C LYS A 322 -9.89 0.09 -24.30
N LEU A 323 -10.44 -0.15 -23.12
CA LEU A 323 -10.78 -1.46 -22.60
C LEU A 323 -12.31 -1.65 -22.61
N ASN A 324 -12.75 -2.89 -22.71
CA ASN A 324 -14.18 -3.24 -22.67
C ASN A 324 -14.72 -3.39 -21.23
N TYR A 325 -13.90 -3.02 -20.24
CA TYR A 325 -14.20 -3.11 -18.81
C TYR A 325 -13.65 -1.86 -18.09
N GLY A 326 -14.19 -1.60 -16.91
CA GLY A 326 -13.75 -0.48 -16.09
C GLY A 326 -12.43 -0.75 -15.37
N VAL A 327 -11.59 0.27 -15.32
CA VAL A 327 -10.34 0.30 -14.55
C VAL A 327 -10.28 1.53 -13.64
N GLU A 328 -11.42 2.06 -13.28
CA GLU A 328 -11.56 3.12 -12.26
C GLU A 328 -11.38 2.55 -10.85
N VAL A 329 -10.21 2.03 -10.58
CA VAL A 329 -9.84 1.43 -9.29
C VAL A 329 -8.50 1.96 -8.82
N ALA A 330 -8.24 1.88 -7.54
CA ALA A 330 -6.98 2.30 -6.95
C ALA A 330 -5.79 1.33 -7.26
N SER A 331 -5.99 0.38 -8.18
CA SER A 331 -4.96 -0.58 -8.54
C SER A 331 -3.90 0.05 -9.43
N THR A 332 -2.72 0.26 -8.86
CA THR A 332 -1.53 0.68 -9.62
C THR A 332 -1.06 -0.47 -10.51
N PRO A 333 -0.75 -0.21 -11.80
CA PRO A 333 -0.26 -1.26 -12.68
C PRO A 333 1.09 -1.84 -12.21
N LEU A 334 1.22 -3.16 -12.22
CA LEU A 334 2.50 -3.86 -12.17
C LEU A 334 3.11 -3.81 -13.57
N VAL A 335 4.34 -3.32 -13.66
CA VAL A 335 5.09 -3.25 -14.93
C VAL A 335 6.21 -4.27 -14.92
N THR A 336 6.15 -5.21 -15.85
CA THR A 336 7.19 -6.24 -16.03
C THR A 336 8.02 -5.95 -17.29
N LYS A 337 8.94 -6.85 -17.60
CA LYS A 337 9.75 -6.75 -18.83
C LYS A 337 8.88 -6.73 -20.10
N ASP A 338 7.77 -7.47 -20.11
CA ASP A 338 6.97 -7.75 -21.29
C ASP A 338 5.45 -7.61 -21.09
N ALA A 339 5.00 -7.20 -19.90
CA ALA A 339 3.58 -7.07 -19.61
C ALA A 339 3.27 -5.92 -18.63
N ILE A 340 2.05 -5.41 -18.74
CA ILE A 340 1.40 -4.53 -17.77
C ILE A 340 0.22 -5.30 -17.16
N ILE A 341 0.25 -5.48 -15.84
CA ILE A 341 -0.75 -6.28 -15.12
C ILE A 341 -1.49 -5.39 -14.12
N PHE A 342 -2.80 -5.42 -14.12
CA PHE A 342 -3.62 -4.57 -13.24
C PHE A 342 -4.96 -5.21 -12.89
N GLY A 343 -5.52 -4.75 -11.76
CA GLY A 343 -6.87 -5.11 -11.35
C GLY A 343 -7.92 -4.26 -12.05
N THR A 344 -9.13 -4.81 -12.18
CA THR A 344 -10.25 -4.17 -12.85
C THR A 344 -11.46 -4.04 -11.93
N SER A 345 -12.45 -3.23 -12.32
CA SER A 345 -13.65 -3.01 -11.50
C SER A 345 -14.54 -4.26 -11.38
N ASN A 346 -14.59 -5.10 -12.42
CA ASN A 346 -15.51 -6.25 -12.47
C ASN A 346 -15.03 -7.40 -13.36
N ASN A 347 -13.79 -7.34 -13.84
CA ASN A 347 -13.27 -8.31 -14.80
C ASN A 347 -12.05 -9.10 -14.27
N GLY A 348 -11.73 -8.96 -12.98
CA GLY A 348 -10.60 -9.64 -12.37
C GLY A 348 -9.27 -8.96 -12.66
N VAL A 349 -8.23 -9.74 -12.94
CA VAL A 349 -6.87 -9.28 -13.24
C VAL A 349 -6.57 -9.49 -14.71
N VAL A 350 -5.99 -8.49 -15.34
CA VAL A 350 -5.68 -8.49 -16.78
C VAL A 350 -4.20 -8.20 -16.99
N ALA A 351 -3.59 -8.88 -17.95
CA ALA A 351 -2.27 -8.57 -18.45
C ALA A 351 -2.34 -8.14 -19.91
N LEU A 352 -1.73 -6.99 -20.20
CA LEU A 352 -1.52 -6.51 -21.55
C LEU A 352 -0.04 -6.59 -21.90
N ASP A 353 0.26 -6.75 -23.18
CA ASP A 353 1.60 -6.64 -23.69
C ASP A 353 2.13 -5.21 -23.46
N LYS A 354 3.36 -5.08 -22.98
CA LYS A 354 3.90 -3.77 -22.56
C LYS A 354 4.06 -2.79 -23.72
N GLU A 355 4.39 -3.26 -24.92
CA GLU A 355 4.68 -2.40 -26.07
C GLU A 355 3.40 -2.10 -26.87
N THR A 356 2.58 -3.13 -27.12
CA THR A 356 1.41 -3.00 -27.97
C THR A 356 0.13 -2.71 -27.23
N LEU A 357 0.10 -2.96 -25.91
CA LEU A 357 -1.06 -2.94 -25.04
C LEU A 357 -2.19 -3.90 -25.50
N GLU A 358 -1.86 -4.95 -26.28
CA GLU A 358 -2.80 -6.01 -26.59
C GLU A 358 -2.92 -6.99 -25.40
N GLU A 359 -4.13 -7.55 -25.21
CA GLU A 359 -4.39 -8.47 -24.11
C GLU A 359 -3.61 -9.78 -24.29
N LYS A 360 -2.76 -10.11 -23.29
CA LYS A 360 -2.01 -11.38 -23.24
C LYS A 360 -2.80 -12.47 -22.53
N TRP A 361 -3.38 -12.13 -21.41
CA TRP A 361 -4.23 -13.03 -20.63
C TRP A 361 -5.13 -12.24 -19.67
N HIS A 362 -6.12 -12.96 -19.16
CA HIS A 362 -7.13 -12.44 -18.28
C HIS A 362 -7.55 -13.51 -17.26
N PHE A 363 -7.49 -13.17 -15.99
CA PHE A 363 -7.93 -14.02 -14.90
C PHE A 363 -9.21 -13.48 -14.30
N LYS A 364 -10.34 -14.13 -14.58
CA LYS A 364 -11.64 -13.73 -14.04
C LYS A 364 -11.77 -14.06 -12.56
N THR A 365 -12.12 -13.06 -11.78
CA THR A 365 -12.58 -13.24 -10.41
C THR A 365 -14.11 -13.23 -10.39
N ARG A 366 -14.70 -13.78 -9.33
CA ARG A 366 -16.16 -13.76 -9.16
C ARG A 366 -16.61 -12.35 -8.79
N GLU A 367 -17.04 -11.56 -9.77
CA GLU A 367 -17.70 -10.25 -9.61
C GLU A 367 -17.07 -9.31 -8.54
N ALA A 368 -15.77 -9.47 -8.25
CA ALA A 368 -15.07 -8.70 -7.26
C ALA A 368 -14.22 -7.62 -7.92
N MET A 369 -14.33 -6.40 -7.41
CA MET A 369 -13.42 -5.31 -7.75
C MET A 369 -12.03 -5.61 -7.16
N ILE A 370 -11.00 -5.50 -7.97
CA ILE A 370 -9.61 -5.66 -7.55
C ILE A 370 -9.02 -4.28 -7.26
N LEU A 371 -8.87 -3.96 -5.99
CA LEU A 371 -8.33 -2.68 -5.53
C LEU A 371 -6.83 -2.73 -5.27
N SER A 372 -6.29 -3.91 -4.99
CA SER A 372 -4.86 -4.08 -4.72
C SER A 372 -4.06 -4.05 -6.02
N ALA A 373 -2.88 -3.44 -5.97
CA ALA A 373 -1.90 -3.58 -7.03
C ALA A 373 -1.33 -5.01 -7.01
N PRO A 374 -1.12 -5.65 -8.17
CA PRO A 374 -0.36 -6.89 -8.26
C PRO A 374 1.13 -6.63 -8.01
N TYR A 375 1.86 -7.69 -7.66
CA TYR A 375 3.31 -7.67 -7.63
C TYR A 375 3.87 -8.95 -8.25
N GLN A 376 5.12 -8.92 -8.69
CA GLN A 376 5.80 -10.09 -9.24
C GLN A 376 7.12 -10.34 -8.52
N GLY A 377 7.31 -11.58 -8.06
CA GLY A 377 8.59 -12.14 -7.62
C GLY A 377 9.28 -12.93 -8.75
N ASN A 378 10.48 -13.42 -8.49
CA ASN A 378 11.29 -14.17 -9.47
C ASN A 378 10.94 -15.66 -9.61
N HIS A 379 9.88 -16.13 -8.97
CA HIS A 379 9.46 -17.52 -9.11
C HIS A 379 8.76 -17.74 -10.44
N PRO A 380 9.09 -18.81 -11.22
CA PRO A 380 8.54 -19.03 -12.56
C PRO A 380 7.01 -19.25 -12.60
N ASN A 381 6.36 -19.42 -11.44
CA ASN A 381 4.92 -19.63 -11.30
C ASN A 381 4.22 -18.56 -10.45
N THR A 382 4.84 -17.38 -10.22
CA THR A 382 4.26 -16.23 -9.50
C THR A 382 4.06 -15.04 -10.41
#